data_4e19211ffbf183a896335a227bcc141e
#
_entry.id   4e19211ffbf183a896335a227bcc141e
#
_cell.length_a   1.000
_cell.length_b   1.000
_cell.length_c   1.000
_cell.angle_alpha   90.00
_cell.angle_beta   90.00
_cell.angle_gamma   90.00
#
_symmetry.space_group_name_H-M   'P 1'
#
loop_
_entity.id
_entity.type
_entity.pdbx_description
1 polymer ?
#
loop_
_entity_poly.entity_id
_entity_poly.type
_entity_poly.pdbx_seq_one_letter_code
_entity_poly.pdbx_strand_id
1 'polypeptide(L)'
;LKNCPITTEWIWRIDADEFLEGNLGPAMKKALAECNNEVNGVYVRKRIDFMGKPLLHGGWYPSYHLKVWRRGHGECENRWMDEHIRIFSGTTITVEEGNQVDANLNDLTWWTEKHNGYATREMADMLMMEYGLDDRGKEVQAKFWGTEEQRKRWLKVKYIKAPLFLRPFINF
;
A
#
# COMPACT_ATOMS: atom_id res chain seq x y z
N LEU A 1 -5.23 14.29 4.74
CA LEU A 1 -6.13 14.05 5.88
C LEU A 1 -6.04 15.10 6.98
N LYS A 2 -4.87 15.75 7.20
CA LYS A 2 -4.69 16.74 8.27
C LYS A 2 -5.66 17.94 8.19
N ASN A 3 -6.21 18.24 7.02
CA ASN A 3 -7.10 19.38 6.77
C ASN A 3 -8.58 18.97 6.56
N CYS A 4 -8.91 17.68 6.74
CA CYS A 4 -10.28 17.20 6.60
C CYS A 4 -10.88 16.90 7.97
N PRO A 5 -12.04 17.47 8.36
CA PRO A 5 -12.71 17.17 9.62
C PRO A 5 -13.35 15.77 9.53
N ILE A 6 -12.57 14.72 9.87
CA ILE A 6 -13.08 13.36 9.94
C ILE A 6 -13.69 13.13 11.31
N THR A 7 -14.98 12.85 11.37
CA THR A 7 -15.73 12.60 12.60
C THR A 7 -16.06 11.12 12.83
N THR A 8 -15.96 10.29 11.80
CA THR A 8 -16.24 8.84 11.86
C THR A 8 -15.19 8.10 12.68
N GLU A 9 -15.58 6.98 13.29
CA GLU A 9 -14.68 6.11 14.04
C GLU A 9 -13.66 5.42 13.14
N TRP A 10 -14.09 4.96 11.97
CA TRP A 10 -13.26 4.29 10.98
C TRP A 10 -13.01 5.16 9.76
N ILE A 11 -11.82 5.04 9.20
CA ILE A 11 -11.38 5.73 8.00
C ILE A 11 -11.04 4.66 6.96
N TRP A 12 -11.59 4.77 5.75
CA TRP A 12 -11.27 3.92 4.62
C TRP A 12 -10.64 4.75 3.50
N ARG A 13 -9.40 4.47 3.14
CA ARG A 13 -8.72 5.12 2.02
C ARG A 13 -9.11 4.42 0.72
N ILE A 14 -9.74 5.17 -0.16
CA ILE A 14 -10.05 4.77 -1.53
C ILE A 14 -9.48 5.86 -2.43
N ASP A 15 -8.65 5.49 -3.39
CA ASP A 15 -8.08 6.42 -4.35
C ASP A 15 -9.11 6.69 -5.48
N ALA A 16 -8.97 7.79 -6.23
CA ALA A 16 -10.00 8.23 -7.19
C ALA A 16 -10.23 7.26 -8.37
N ASP A 17 -9.25 6.39 -8.64
CA ASP A 17 -9.27 5.32 -9.64
C ASP A 17 -9.57 3.94 -9.04
N GLU A 18 -9.98 3.88 -7.77
CA GLU A 18 -10.35 2.65 -7.08
C GLU A 18 -11.86 2.55 -6.86
N PHE A 19 -12.40 1.34 -6.90
CA PHE A 19 -13.78 1.03 -6.55
C PHE A 19 -13.91 -0.31 -5.82
N LEU A 20 -15.04 -0.51 -5.16
CA LEU A 20 -15.34 -1.75 -4.43
C LEU A 20 -16.11 -2.72 -5.32
N GLU A 21 -15.65 -3.95 -5.39
CA GLU A 21 -16.26 -5.01 -6.18
C GLU A 21 -16.71 -6.18 -5.31
N GLY A 22 -17.76 -6.86 -5.79
CA GLY A 22 -18.33 -8.00 -5.09
C GLY A 22 -18.95 -7.63 -3.74
N ASN A 23 -18.72 -8.45 -2.75
CA ASN A 23 -19.32 -8.30 -1.42
C ASN A 23 -18.45 -7.52 -0.41
N LEU A 24 -17.43 -6.81 -0.88
CA LEU A 24 -16.46 -6.15 0.02
C LEU A 24 -17.12 -5.13 0.95
N GLY A 25 -18.02 -4.29 0.43
CA GLY A 25 -18.68 -3.27 1.25
C GLY A 25 -19.51 -3.86 2.40
N PRO A 26 -20.45 -4.77 2.13
CA PRO A 26 -21.21 -5.48 3.17
C PRO A 26 -20.32 -6.26 4.14
N ALA A 27 -19.33 -7.00 3.65
CA ALA A 27 -18.39 -7.76 4.47
C ALA A 27 -17.58 -6.85 5.41
N MET A 28 -17.09 -5.70 4.89
CA MET A 28 -16.42 -4.70 5.70
C MET A 28 -17.33 -4.17 6.81
N LYS A 29 -18.57 -3.78 6.47
CA LYS A 29 -19.53 -3.30 7.48
C LYS A 29 -19.77 -4.33 8.59
N LYS A 30 -19.89 -5.60 8.23
CA LYS A 30 -20.03 -6.69 9.18
C LYS A 30 -18.78 -6.84 10.05
N ALA A 31 -17.59 -6.91 9.43
CA ALA A 31 -16.33 -7.06 10.13
C ALA A 31 -16.07 -5.93 11.15
N LEU A 32 -16.37 -4.67 10.77
CA LEU A 32 -16.22 -3.52 11.66
C LEU A 32 -17.24 -3.52 12.83
N ALA A 33 -18.43 -4.11 12.64
CA ALA A 33 -19.43 -4.22 13.70
C ALA A 33 -19.11 -5.35 14.70
N GLU A 34 -18.42 -6.41 14.25
CA GLU A 34 -18.14 -7.60 15.03
C GLU A 34 -16.72 -7.60 15.66
N CYS A 35 -15.82 -6.73 15.18
CA CYS A 35 -14.45 -6.68 15.69
C CYS A 35 -14.40 -6.13 17.12
N ASN A 36 -13.43 -6.62 17.90
CA ASN A 36 -13.18 -6.12 19.24
C ASN A 36 -12.43 -4.77 19.22
N ASN A 37 -12.32 -4.12 20.38
CA ASN A 37 -11.70 -2.80 20.52
C ASN A 37 -10.16 -2.80 20.32
N GLU A 38 -9.53 -3.97 20.24
CA GLU A 38 -8.10 -4.09 19.99
C GLU A 38 -7.77 -4.00 18.49
N VAL A 39 -8.78 -4.22 17.62
CA VAL A 39 -8.61 -4.12 16.18
C VAL A 39 -8.58 -2.65 15.77
N ASN A 40 -7.47 -2.23 15.21
CA ASN A 40 -7.23 -0.86 14.77
C ASN A 40 -6.95 -0.74 13.26
N GLY A 41 -6.85 -1.86 12.55
CA GLY A 41 -6.65 -1.85 11.11
C GLY A 41 -7.28 -3.04 10.41
N VAL A 42 -7.66 -2.83 9.13
CA VAL A 42 -8.24 -3.89 8.31
C VAL A 42 -7.54 -3.94 6.95
N TYR A 43 -7.05 -5.12 6.62
CA TYR A 43 -6.54 -5.43 5.28
C TYR A 43 -7.69 -5.79 4.36
N VAL A 44 -7.62 -5.28 3.14
CA VAL A 44 -8.52 -5.62 2.05
C VAL A 44 -7.75 -6.23 0.90
N ARG A 45 -8.38 -7.10 0.15
CA ARG A 45 -7.80 -7.68 -1.05
C ARG A 45 -7.83 -6.66 -2.18
N LYS A 46 -6.64 -6.30 -2.67
CA LYS A 46 -6.48 -5.40 -3.81
C LYS A 46 -6.38 -6.19 -5.10
N ARG A 47 -7.11 -5.76 -6.14
CA ARG A 47 -6.96 -6.21 -7.51
C ARG A 47 -6.58 -5.03 -8.39
N ILE A 48 -5.67 -5.24 -9.31
CA ILE A 48 -5.27 -4.25 -10.29
C ILE A 48 -5.82 -4.67 -11.64
N ASP A 49 -6.53 -3.77 -12.29
CA ASP A 49 -7.00 -3.94 -13.65
C ASP A 49 -6.17 -3.06 -14.60
N PHE A 50 -5.54 -3.67 -15.59
CA PHE A 50 -4.73 -2.97 -16.58
C PHE A 50 -5.33 -3.16 -17.97
N MET A 51 -5.64 -2.06 -18.65
CA MET A 51 -6.29 -2.04 -19.97
C MET A 51 -7.58 -2.88 -19.99
N GLY A 52 -8.38 -2.78 -18.93
CA GLY A 52 -9.67 -3.49 -18.79
C GLY A 52 -9.54 -4.98 -18.45
N LYS A 53 -8.35 -5.47 -18.10
CA LYS A 53 -8.13 -6.86 -17.70
C LYS A 53 -7.52 -6.96 -16.31
N PRO A 54 -8.01 -7.86 -15.44
CA PRO A 54 -7.43 -8.09 -14.13
C PRO A 54 -6.05 -8.77 -14.23
N LEU A 55 -5.08 -8.26 -13.46
CA LEU A 55 -3.76 -8.86 -13.30
C LEU A 55 -3.81 -9.92 -12.20
N LEU A 56 -4.01 -11.19 -12.57
CA LEU A 56 -4.19 -12.30 -11.62
C LEU A 56 -2.92 -13.14 -11.38
N HIS A 57 -1.83 -12.82 -12.08
CA HIS A 57 -0.59 -13.59 -12.04
C HIS A 57 0.63 -12.70 -11.73
N GLY A 58 1.81 -13.32 -11.61
CA GLY A 58 3.06 -12.60 -11.40
C GLY A 58 3.19 -11.96 -9.99
N GLY A 59 2.50 -12.51 -8.99
CA GLY A 59 2.53 -11.98 -7.62
C GLY A 59 1.67 -10.74 -7.38
N TRP A 60 0.83 -10.34 -8.35
CA TRP A 60 -0.06 -9.19 -8.23
C TRP A 60 -1.37 -9.52 -7.50
N TYR A 61 -1.81 -10.78 -7.53
CA TYR A 61 -3.06 -11.19 -6.93
C TYR A 61 -2.99 -12.64 -6.38
N PRO A 62 -3.58 -12.92 -5.20
CA PRO A 62 -4.16 -11.92 -4.27
C PRO A 62 -3.08 -11.10 -3.58
N SER A 63 -3.30 -9.82 -3.41
CA SER A 63 -2.46 -8.91 -2.63
C SER A 63 -3.32 -8.20 -1.60
N TYR A 64 -2.87 -8.15 -0.34
CA TYR A 64 -3.63 -7.57 0.76
C TYR A 64 -2.98 -6.26 1.20
N HIS A 65 -3.78 -5.20 1.24
CA HIS A 65 -3.34 -3.87 1.62
C HIS A 65 -4.13 -3.37 2.83
N LEU A 66 -3.43 -2.76 3.77
CA LEU A 66 -4.06 -2.05 4.88
C LEU A 66 -4.68 -0.77 4.33
N LYS A 67 -6.01 -0.71 4.24
CA LYS A 67 -6.76 0.41 3.66
C LYS A 67 -7.76 1.04 4.62
N VAL A 68 -8.12 0.33 5.71
CA VAL A 68 -9.08 0.80 6.72
C VAL A 68 -8.40 0.82 8.08
N TRP A 69 -8.62 1.91 8.84
CA TRP A 69 -8.07 2.00 10.18
C TRP A 69 -8.96 2.82 11.11
N ARG A 70 -8.84 2.56 12.41
CA ARG A 70 -9.54 3.31 13.45
C ARG A 70 -8.91 4.69 13.61
N ARG A 71 -9.74 5.73 13.62
CA ARG A 71 -9.31 7.13 13.76
C ARG A 71 -8.47 7.31 15.03
N GLY A 72 -7.30 7.96 14.88
CA GLY A 72 -6.34 8.16 15.98
C GLY A 72 -5.38 6.99 16.23
N HIS A 73 -5.58 5.82 15.58
CA HIS A 73 -4.73 4.63 15.76
C HIS A 73 -3.84 4.32 14.56
N GLY A 74 -3.91 5.12 13.52
CA GLY A 74 -3.06 4.96 12.33
C GLY A 74 -2.97 6.23 11.52
N GLU A 75 -1.96 6.26 10.67
CA GLU A 75 -1.74 7.34 9.71
C GLU A 75 -1.15 6.82 8.40
N CYS A 76 -1.29 7.60 7.33
CA CYS A 76 -0.57 7.37 6.09
C CYS A 76 0.87 7.84 6.23
N GLU A 77 1.83 7.07 5.73
CA GLU A 77 3.23 7.49 5.67
C GLU A 77 3.36 8.77 4.85
N ASN A 78 4.33 9.60 5.20
CA ASN A 78 4.68 10.79 4.42
C ASN A 78 5.83 10.47 3.48
N ARG A 79 5.54 9.73 2.40
CA ARG A 79 6.53 9.35 1.38
C ARG A 79 6.19 9.94 0.02
N TRP A 80 7.18 10.00 -0.85
CA TRP A 80 7.02 10.42 -2.25
C TRP A 80 6.40 9.30 -3.10
N MET A 81 6.67 8.04 -2.71
CA MET A 81 6.18 6.83 -3.37
C MET A 81 5.89 5.73 -2.35
N ASP A 82 5.00 4.81 -2.69
CA ASP A 82 4.63 3.62 -1.89
C ASP A 82 4.23 3.96 -0.45
N GLU A 83 3.32 4.94 -0.31
CA GLU A 83 2.74 5.29 0.98
C GLU A 83 1.88 4.15 1.52
N HIS A 84 2.23 3.66 2.68
CA HIS A 84 1.45 2.68 3.43
C HIS A 84 0.74 3.32 4.62
N ILE A 85 -0.34 2.68 5.07
CA ILE A 85 -0.97 3.04 6.33
C ILE A 85 -0.22 2.29 7.45
N ARG A 86 0.16 3.03 8.48
CA ARG A 86 0.82 2.49 9.65
C ARG A 86 -0.12 2.55 10.85
N ILE A 87 -0.31 1.41 11.52
CA ILE A 87 -1.04 1.31 12.79
C ILE A 87 -0.06 1.52 13.94
N PHE A 88 -0.43 2.32 14.90
CA PHE A 88 0.41 2.66 16.06
C PHE A 88 0.35 1.60 17.16
N SER A 89 -0.81 0.98 17.33
CA SER A 89 -1.07 0.00 18.39
C SER A 89 -2.26 -0.90 18.03
N GLY A 90 -2.41 -2.00 18.76
CA GLY A 90 -3.49 -2.95 18.58
C GLY A 90 -3.22 -3.99 17.50
N THR A 91 -4.27 -4.62 17.02
CA THR A 91 -4.23 -5.72 16.06
C THR A 91 -4.86 -5.32 14.72
N THR A 92 -4.69 -6.18 13.74
CA THR A 92 -5.31 -6.03 12.42
C THR A 92 -6.07 -7.29 12.04
N ILE A 93 -7.13 -7.14 11.26
CA ILE A 93 -7.87 -8.24 10.64
C ILE A 93 -7.83 -8.14 9.13
N THR A 94 -8.23 -9.19 8.43
CA THR A 94 -8.33 -9.22 6.96
C THR A 94 -9.77 -9.52 6.56
N VAL A 95 -10.29 -8.75 5.62
CA VAL A 95 -11.55 -9.03 4.92
C VAL A 95 -11.21 -9.62 3.55
N GLU A 96 -11.59 -10.86 3.34
CA GLU A 96 -11.25 -11.62 2.13
C GLU A 96 -12.34 -11.58 1.05
N GLU A 97 -13.56 -11.16 1.41
CA GLU A 97 -14.69 -11.08 0.49
C GLU A 97 -14.61 -9.86 -0.41
N GLY A 98 -14.70 -10.08 -1.71
CA GLY A 98 -14.65 -9.02 -2.73
C GLY A 98 -13.25 -8.44 -2.92
N ASN A 99 -13.18 -7.33 -3.65
CA ASN A 99 -11.93 -6.65 -3.98
C ASN A 99 -12.07 -5.14 -3.89
N GLN A 100 -11.01 -4.44 -3.48
CA GLN A 100 -10.79 -3.05 -3.82
C GLN A 100 -10.02 -3.03 -5.13
N VAL A 101 -10.66 -2.59 -6.20
CA VAL A 101 -10.12 -2.65 -7.56
C VAL A 101 -9.49 -1.32 -7.91
N ASP A 102 -8.24 -1.36 -8.33
CA ASP A 102 -7.50 -0.25 -8.91
C ASP A 102 -7.59 -0.39 -10.43
N ALA A 103 -8.41 0.44 -11.07
CA ALA A 103 -8.69 0.36 -12.50
C ALA A 103 -8.20 1.61 -13.22
N ASN A 104 -7.07 1.50 -13.89
CA ASN A 104 -6.62 2.57 -14.75
C ASN A 104 -7.42 2.58 -16.05
N LEU A 105 -8.26 3.61 -16.22
CA LEU A 105 -9.11 3.82 -17.41
C LEU A 105 -8.41 4.66 -18.49
N ASN A 106 -7.21 5.14 -18.25
CA ASN A 106 -6.45 5.93 -19.21
C ASN A 106 -5.69 5.05 -20.21
N ASP A 107 -5.24 5.65 -21.29
CA ASP A 107 -4.47 4.97 -22.34
C ASP A 107 -3.02 4.67 -21.90
N LEU A 108 -2.31 3.94 -22.77
CA LEU A 108 -0.94 3.53 -22.52
C LEU A 108 0.04 4.72 -22.51
N THR A 109 -0.23 5.78 -23.26
CA THR A 109 0.61 7.00 -23.29
C THR A 109 0.59 7.67 -21.93
N TRP A 110 -0.61 7.92 -21.40
CA TRP A 110 -0.78 8.48 -20.06
C TRP A 110 -0.14 7.58 -18.98
N TRP A 111 -0.34 6.27 -19.08
CA TRP A 111 0.25 5.32 -18.16
C TRP A 111 1.79 5.40 -18.18
N THR A 112 2.40 5.47 -19.36
CA THR A 112 3.86 5.57 -19.53
C THR A 112 4.39 6.88 -18.94
N GLU A 113 3.74 8.00 -19.21
CA GLU A 113 4.12 9.31 -18.65
C GLU A 113 4.02 9.33 -17.12
N LYS A 114 2.94 8.79 -16.56
CA LYS A 114 2.74 8.64 -15.11
C LYS A 114 3.89 7.82 -14.49
N HIS A 115 4.25 6.69 -15.11
CA HIS A 115 5.32 5.81 -14.61
C HIS A 115 6.71 6.41 -14.78
N ASN A 116 6.94 7.22 -15.80
CA ASN A 116 8.18 7.99 -15.92
C ASN A 116 8.34 8.99 -14.75
N GLY A 117 7.26 9.67 -14.37
CA GLY A 117 7.22 10.49 -13.16
C GLY A 117 7.46 9.69 -11.88
N TYR A 118 6.92 8.47 -11.79
CA TYR A 118 7.17 7.57 -10.66
C TYR A 118 8.62 7.13 -10.58
N ALA A 119 9.26 6.79 -11.70
CA ALA A 119 10.68 6.44 -11.75
C ALA A 119 11.57 7.56 -11.19
N THR A 120 11.27 8.82 -11.51
CA THR A 120 11.99 9.97 -10.97
C THR A 120 11.84 10.09 -9.45
N ARG A 121 10.62 9.92 -8.93
CA ARG A 121 10.36 9.96 -7.47
C ARG A 121 11.02 8.79 -6.75
N GLU A 122 10.94 7.60 -7.33
CA GLU A 122 11.58 6.40 -6.79
C GLU A 122 13.10 6.56 -6.72
N MET A 123 13.71 7.12 -7.77
CA MET A 123 15.14 7.46 -7.78
C MET A 123 15.50 8.42 -6.63
N ALA A 124 14.72 9.49 -6.44
CA ALA A 124 14.95 10.44 -5.35
C ALA A 124 14.84 9.77 -3.98
N ASP A 125 13.83 8.92 -3.78
CA ASP A 125 13.63 8.15 -2.54
C ASP A 125 14.79 7.18 -2.27
N MET A 126 15.29 6.51 -3.31
CA MET A 126 16.44 5.62 -3.22
C MET A 126 17.73 6.37 -2.85
N LEU A 127 17.97 7.54 -3.45
CA LEU A 127 19.14 8.37 -3.12
C LEU A 127 19.06 8.88 -1.67
N MET A 128 17.89 9.30 -1.22
CA MET A 128 17.69 9.72 0.17
C MET A 128 18.02 8.58 1.15
N MET A 129 17.61 7.34 0.85
CA MET A 129 17.96 6.16 1.67
C MET A 129 19.44 5.83 1.60
N GLU A 130 20.07 5.89 0.41
CA GLU A 130 21.48 5.53 0.19
C GLU A 130 22.43 6.48 0.93
N TYR A 131 22.11 7.78 0.90
CA TYR A 131 22.92 8.82 1.53
C TYR A 131 22.49 9.20 2.95
N GLY A 132 21.47 8.54 3.50
CA GLY A 132 20.99 8.80 4.86
C GLY A 132 20.39 10.21 5.03
N LEU A 133 19.86 10.79 3.97
CA LEU A 133 19.25 12.13 3.97
C LEU A 133 17.77 12.09 4.40
N ASP A 134 17.29 10.92 4.80
CA ASP A 134 15.90 10.70 5.18
C ASP A 134 15.70 10.93 6.68
N ASP A 135 15.10 12.05 7.03
CA ASP A 135 14.73 12.43 8.40
C ASP A 135 13.31 11.98 8.79
N ARG A 136 12.67 11.16 7.97
CA ARG A 136 11.28 10.71 8.11
C ARG A 136 11.14 9.55 9.10
N GLY A 137 11.60 9.72 10.33
CA GLY A 137 11.72 8.72 11.40
C GLY A 137 10.50 7.87 11.78
N LYS A 138 9.45 7.80 10.94
CA LYS A 138 8.19 7.09 11.22
C LYS A 138 7.73 6.22 10.05
N GLU A 139 8.60 5.32 9.59
CA GLU A 139 8.29 4.42 8.48
C GLU A 139 7.92 3.00 8.93
N VAL A 140 7.26 2.25 8.03
CA VAL A 140 7.08 0.81 8.19
C VAL A 140 8.47 0.15 8.27
N GLN A 141 8.73 -0.56 9.35
CA GLN A 141 10.02 -1.21 9.56
C GLN A 141 10.26 -2.33 8.54
N ALA A 142 11.45 -2.35 7.96
CA ALA A 142 11.89 -3.42 7.07
C ALA A 142 12.10 -4.72 7.85
N LYS A 143 11.25 -5.76 7.63
CA LYS A 143 11.36 -7.08 8.28
C LYS A 143 11.14 -8.19 7.26
N PHE A 144 12.05 -9.16 7.23
CA PHE A 144 11.93 -10.30 6.31
C PHE A 144 10.73 -11.21 6.63
N TRP A 145 10.50 -11.46 7.91
CA TRP A 145 9.39 -12.29 8.43
C TRP A 145 8.17 -11.48 8.85
N GLY A 146 8.00 -10.27 8.30
CA GLY A 146 6.88 -9.39 8.60
C GLY A 146 5.73 -9.48 7.59
N THR A 147 4.90 -8.41 7.56
CA THR A 147 3.84 -8.23 6.56
C THR A 147 4.43 -8.14 5.15
N GLU A 148 3.57 -8.21 4.13
CA GLU A 148 4.00 -8.08 2.73
C GLU A 148 4.75 -6.77 2.49
N GLU A 149 4.26 -5.66 3.05
CA GLU A 149 4.91 -4.35 2.94
C GLU A 149 6.29 -4.33 3.63
N GLN A 150 6.39 -4.93 4.82
CA GLN A 150 7.66 -5.01 5.56
C GLN A 150 8.70 -5.84 4.80
N ARG A 151 8.27 -6.95 4.18
CA ARG A 151 9.14 -7.82 3.38
C ARG A 151 9.58 -7.14 2.09
N LYS A 152 8.66 -6.48 1.36
CA LYS A 152 9.00 -5.70 0.16
C LYS A 152 10.00 -4.60 0.49
N ARG A 153 9.83 -3.90 1.61
CA ARG A 153 10.77 -2.89 2.08
C ARG A 153 12.13 -3.47 2.44
N TRP A 154 12.17 -4.63 3.08
CA TRP A 154 13.42 -5.32 3.37
C TRP A 154 14.18 -5.71 2.09
N LEU A 155 13.48 -6.25 1.09
CA LEU A 155 14.06 -6.57 -0.23
C LEU A 155 14.59 -5.32 -0.92
N LYS A 156 13.85 -4.20 -0.89
CA LYS A 156 14.28 -2.91 -1.45
C LYS A 156 15.57 -2.41 -0.80
N VAL A 157 15.68 -2.46 0.52
CA VAL A 157 16.91 -2.07 1.24
C VAL A 157 18.09 -2.97 0.85
N LYS A 158 17.88 -4.28 0.69
CA LYS A 158 18.93 -5.20 0.22
C LYS A 158 19.35 -4.93 -1.22
N TYR A 159 18.37 -4.65 -2.09
CA TYR A 159 18.63 -4.28 -3.48
C TYR A 159 19.48 -3.00 -3.59
N ILE A 160 19.13 -1.95 -2.84
CA ILE A 160 19.89 -0.69 -2.83
C ILE A 160 21.33 -0.90 -2.36
N LYS A 161 21.55 -1.79 -1.38
CA LYS A 161 22.90 -2.13 -0.87
C LYS A 161 23.70 -3.06 -1.78
N ALA A 162 23.08 -3.67 -2.79
CA ALA A 162 23.77 -4.52 -3.74
C ALA A 162 24.64 -3.67 -4.70
N PRO A 163 25.82 -4.17 -5.13
CA PRO A 163 26.64 -3.52 -6.16
C PRO A 163 25.81 -3.22 -7.42
N LEU A 164 26.04 -2.07 -8.02
CA LEU A 164 25.24 -1.57 -9.16
C LEU A 164 25.14 -2.61 -10.29
N PHE A 165 26.23 -3.31 -10.61
CA PHE A 165 26.26 -4.30 -11.70
C PHE A 165 25.54 -5.61 -11.35
N LEU A 166 25.23 -5.89 -10.08
CA LEU A 166 24.48 -7.08 -9.66
C LEU A 166 22.97 -6.81 -9.60
N ARG A 167 22.54 -5.54 -9.51
CA ARG A 167 21.13 -5.18 -9.39
C ARG A 167 20.26 -5.71 -10.55
N PRO A 168 20.68 -5.66 -11.84
CA PRO A 168 19.88 -6.22 -12.93
C PRO A 168 19.62 -7.72 -12.81
N PHE A 169 20.56 -8.48 -12.23
CA PHE A 169 20.42 -9.94 -12.06
C PHE A 169 19.55 -10.34 -10.86
N ILE A 170 19.29 -9.42 -9.94
CA ILE A 170 18.44 -9.67 -8.76
C ILE A 170 16.95 -9.42 -9.10
N ASN A 171 16.67 -8.66 -10.15
CA ASN A 171 15.31 -8.25 -10.54
C ASN A 171 14.65 -9.19 -11.57
N PHE A 172 15.29 -10.29 -11.93
CA PHE A 172 14.76 -11.27 -12.87
C PHE A 172 14.55 -12.63 -12.23
#